data_a43b645b86604757109a3e4cc52a68a7
#
_entry.id   a43b645b86604757109a3e4cc52a68a7
#
_cell.length_a   1.000
_cell.length_b   1.000
_cell.length_c   1.000
_cell.angle_alpha   90.00
_cell.angle_beta   90.00
_cell.angle_gamma   90.00
#
_symmetry.space_group_name_H-M   'P 1'
#
loop_
_entity.id
_entity.type
_entity.pdbx_description
1 polymer ?
#
loop_
_entity_poly.entity_id
_entity_poly.type
_entity_poly.pdbx_seq_one_letter_code
_entity_poly.pdbx_strand_id
1 'polypeptide(L)'
;MPATGGKLAMIAVPPTERLPDGIGGPVLRAAALKGDPAAAYEVGVRFAEGKGVAPDLDQAAKWYDRAAQAGVVPAIFRLGTFYEKGLSVKKDADIARRYYAQAAERGSAKAMHNLAVLDADGGGKGANYKSASIWFRKAADRGVADSQFNLGILYARGIGVEQNLAESFKWFSLAAAQGDADAGRKRDDIAKRLDAQSLAAAKLAIQTFTPEPQPDDVVNVAAPAGGWDSAPAPATGKPGAKPAASKRTAAVN
;
A
#
# COMPACT_ATOMS: atom_id res chain seq x y z
N MET A 1 17.67 6.72 -6.91
CA MET A 1 16.94 7.89 -7.45
C MET A 1 15.55 7.84 -6.87
N PRO A 2 15.05 8.85 -6.13
CA PRO A 2 13.66 8.90 -5.72
C PRO A 2 12.82 9.03 -6.98
N ALA A 3 11.87 8.12 -7.17
CA ALA A 3 10.90 8.23 -8.26
C ALA A 3 10.08 9.49 -8.01
N THR A 4 10.32 10.52 -8.81
CA THR A 4 9.47 11.71 -8.88
C THR A 4 8.05 11.24 -9.16
N GLY A 5 7.09 11.60 -8.30
CA GLY A 5 5.67 11.32 -8.44
C GLY A 5 5.13 11.85 -9.77
N GLY A 6 5.35 11.10 -10.84
CA GLY A 6 4.78 11.37 -12.15
C GLY A 6 3.27 11.18 -12.07
N LYS A 7 2.51 12.10 -12.67
CA LYS A 7 1.07 11.98 -12.81
C LYS A 7 0.74 10.62 -13.45
N LEU A 8 -0.03 9.79 -12.76
CA LEU A 8 -0.46 8.48 -13.26
C LEU A 8 -1.24 8.65 -14.58
N ALA A 9 -1.05 7.72 -15.50
CA ALA A 9 -1.78 7.72 -16.76
C ALA A 9 -3.26 7.43 -16.53
N MET A 10 -4.14 8.08 -17.30
CA MET A 10 -5.57 7.76 -17.26
C MET A 10 -5.78 6.34 -17.79
N ILE A 11 -6.72 5.62 -17.15
CA ILE A 11 -7.09 4.26 -17.52
C ILE A 11 -8.27 4.24 -18.48
N ALA A 12 -8.32 3.23 -19.33
CA ALA A 12 -9.47 3.01 -20.21
C ALA A 12 -10.64 2.42 -19.41
N VAL A 13 -11.77 3.14 -19.40
CA VAL A 13 -13.03 2.66 -18.80
C VAL A 13 -14.06 2.53 -19.92
N PRO A 14 -14.73 1.37 -20.07
CA PRO A 14 -15.74 1.20 -21.11
C PRO A 14 -16.86 2.23 -20.99
N PRO A 15 -17.37 2.79 -22.09
CA PRO A 15 -18.48 3.76 -22.04
C PRO A 15 -19.79 3.19 -21.45
N THR A 16 -19.91 1.87 -21.44
CA THR A 16 -21.03 1.14 -20.85
C THR A 16 -20.91 0.92 -19.36
N GLU A 17 -19.74 1.21 -18.78
CA GLU A 17 -19.52 1.05 -17.34
C GLU A 17 -20.47 1.94 -16.55
N ARG A 18 -21.04 1.40 -15.50
CA ARG A 18 -21.92 2.12 -14.57
C ARG A 18 -21.50 1.86 -13.14
N LEU A 19 -21.66 2.86 -12.31
CA LEU A 19 -21.43 2.76 -10.88
C LEU A 19 -22.74 2.97 -10.12
N PRO A 20 -23.02 2.16 -9.09
CA PRO A 20 -24.19 2.39 -8.22
C PRO A 20 -24.14 3.78 -7.58
N ASP A 21 -25.30 4.38 -7.36
CA ASP A 21 -25.36 5.71 -6.72
C ASP A 21 -24.78 5.72 -5.30
N GLY A 22 -24.93 4.62 -4.57
CA GLY A 22 -24.43 4.47 -3.22
C GLY A 22 -22.91 4.34 -3.10
N ILE A 23 -22.17 4.04 -4.21
CA ILE A 23 -20.73 3.84 -4.16
C ILE A 23 -19.94 5.08 -3.75
N GLY A 24 -20.57 6.25 -3.78
CA GLY A 24 -19.98 7.53 -3.41
C GLY A 24 -20.58 8.71 -4.16
N GLY A 25 -20.11 9.90 -3.82
CA GLY A 25 -20.57 11.16 -4.41
C GLY A 25 -20.30 11.27 -5.92
N PRO A 26 -20.92 12.27 -6.57
CA PRO A 26 -20.79 12.48 -8.01
C PRO A 26 -19.33 12.75 -8.44
N VAL A 27 -18.50 13.32 -7.54
CA VAL A 27 -17.07 13.58 -7.81
C VAL A 27 -16.33 12.26 -8.00
N LEU A 28 -16.48 11.29 -7.09
CA LEU A 28 -15.86 9.98 -7.20
C LEU A 28 -16.30 9.26 -8.46
N ARG A 29 -17.62 9.15 -8.66
CA ARG A 29 -18.19 8.42 -9.80
C ARG A 29 -17.73 9.00 -11.14
N ALA A 30 -17.77 10.32 -11.27
CA ALA A 30 -17.34 10.99 -12.50
C ALA A 30 -15.84 10.81 -12.76
N ALA A 31 -15.00 10.92 -11.73
CA ALA A 31 -13.56 10.72 -11.86
C ALA A 31 -13.23 9.28 -12.26
N ALA A 32 -13.81 8.28 -11.58
CA ALA A 32 -13.58 6.87 -11.88
C ALA A 32 -14.02 6.51 -13.30
N LEU A 33 -15.19 6.94 -13.74
CA LEU A 33 -15.70 6.70 -15.09
C LEU A 33 -14.90 7.43 -16.19
N LYS A 34 -14.22 8.53 -15.85
CA LYS A 34 -13.27 9.21 -16.74
C LYS A 34 -11.90 8.53 -16.78
N GLY A 35 -11.66 7.55 -15.92
CA GLY A 35 -10.41 6.80 -15.89
C GLY A 35 -9.35 7.38 -14.94
N ASP A 36 -9.73 8.15 -13.92
CA ASP A 36 -8.81 8.57 -12.87
C ASP A 36 -8.37 7.36 -12.04
N PRO A 37 -7.04 7.06 -11.96
CA PRO A 37 -6.56 5.86 -11.27
C PRO A 37 -6.80 5.87 -9.75
N ALA A 38 -6.74 7.04 -9.13
CA ALA A 38 -6.96 7.18 -7.69
C ALA A 38 -8.44 6.97 -7.35
N ALA A 39 -9.34 7.51 -8.18
CA ALA A 39 -10.78 7.27 -8.07
C ALA A 39 -11.11 5.78 -8.31
N ALA A 40 -10.46 5.14 -9.28
CA ALA A 40 -10.64 3.70 -9.53
C ALA A 40 -10.21 2.86 -8.31
N TYR A 41 -9.09 3.19 -7.69
CA TYR A 41 -8.66 2.53 -6.46
C TYR A 41 -9.70 2.69 -5.34
N GLU A 42 -10.19 3.92 -5.10
CA GLU A 42 -11.21 4.20 -4.08
C GLU A 42 -12.50 3.43 -4.34
N VAL A 43 -12.97 3.37 -5.59
CA VAL A 43 -14.14 2.54 -5.97
C VAL A 43 -13.89 1.07 -5.63
N GLY A 44 -12.70 0.55 -5.92
CA GLY A 44 -12.31 -0.81 -5.54
C GLY A 44 -12.35 -1.04 -4.02
N VAL A 45 -11.86 -0.07 -3.23
CA VAL A 45 -11.92 -0.12 -1.75
C VAL A 45 -13.39 -0.16 -1.28
N ARG A 46 -14.25 0.69 -1.83
CA ARG A 46 -15.66 0.76 -1.42
C ARG A 46 -16.43 -0.52 -1.73
N PHE A 47 -16.19 -1.14 -2.87
CA PHE A 47 -16.75 -2.46 -3.16
C PHE A 47 -16.20 -3.54 -2.22
N ALA A 48 -14.90 -3.52 -1.92
CA ALA A 48 -14.30 -4.51 -1.03
C ALA A 48 -14.81 -4.42 0.42
N GLU A 49 -15.04 -3.19 0.91
CA GLU A 49 -15.45 -2.91 2.29
C GLU A 49 -16.98 -2.80 2.45
N GLY A 50 -17.73 -2.74 1.36
CA GLY A 50 -19.17 -2.51 1.41
C GLY A 50 -19.55 -1.09 1.81
N LYS A 51 -18.74 -0.09 1.43
CA LYS A 51 -18.98 1.32 1.79
C LYS A 51 -19.99 1.95 0.84
N GLY A 52 -21.22 2.13 1.32
CA GLY A 52 -22.34 2.69 0.58
C GLY A 52 -22.99 1.71 -0.41
N VAL A 53 -22.45 0.53 -0.57
CA VAL A 53 -22.98 -0.58 -1.39
C VAL A 53 -22.77 -1.90 -0.65
N ALA A 54 -23.43 -2.97 -1.07
CA ALA A 54 -23.09 -4.30 -0.58
C ALA A 54 -21.65 -4.67 -1.00
N PRO A 55 -20.88 -5.40 -0.15
CA PRO A 55 -19.57 -5.87 -0.53
C PRO A 55 -19.62 -6.71 -1.81
N ASP A 56 -18.74 -6.39 -2.76
CA ASP A 56 -18.63 -7.09 -4.04
C ASP A 56 -17.15 -7.21 -4.42
N LEU A 57 -16.58 -8.39 -4.16
CA LEU A 57 -15.17 -8.63 -4.41
C LEU A 57 -14.84 -8.73 -5.91
N ASP A 58 -15.80 -9.11 -6.76
CA ASP A 58 -15.61 -9.15 -8.21
C ASP A 58 -15.46 -7.73 -8.78
N GLN A 59 -16.31 -6.82 -8.34
CA GLN A 59 -16.18 -5.41 -8.69
C GLN A 59 -14.91 -4.81 -8.09
N ALA A 60 -14.59 -5.14 -6.84
CA ALA A 60 -13.35 -4.67 -6.21
C ALA A 60 -12.12 -5.09 -7.00
N ALA A 61 -12.02 -6.37 -7.39
CA ALA A 61 -10.91 -6.89 -8.19
C ALA A 61 -10.78 -6.15 -9.53
N LYS A 62 -11.90 -5.94 -10.23
CA LYS A 62 -11.95 -5.24 -11.52
C LYS A 62 -11.44 -3.79 -11.40
N TRP A 63 -11.85 -3.07 -10.36
CA TRP A 63 -11.45 -1.69 -10.16
C TRP A 63 -10.00 -1.57 -9.65
N TYR A 64 -9.55 -2.52 -8.80
CA TYR A 64 -8.13 -2.61 -8.42
C TYR A 64 -7.24 -2.93 -9.62
N ASP A 65 -7.66 -3.82 -10.52
CA ASP A 65 -6.89 -4.14 -11.73
C ASP A 65 -6.68 -2.91 -12.62
N ARG A 66 -7.74 -2.15 -12.86
CA ARG A 66 -7.64 -0.88 -13.58
C ARG A 66 -6.66 0.11 -12.94
N ALA A 67 -6.75 0.29 -11.62
CA ALA A 67 -5.84 1.17 -10.89
C ALA A 67 -4.40 0.66 -10.91
N ALA A 68 -4.20 -0.66 -10.79
CA ALA A 68 -2.90 -1.30 -10.83
C ALA A 68 -2.21 -1.17 -12.19
N GLN A 69 -2.97 -1.27 -13.29
CA GLN A 69 -2.45 -1.05 -14.65
C GLN A 69 -1.90 0.37 -14.83
N ALA A 70 -2.46 1.36 -14.17
CA ALA A 70 -1.92 2.72 -14.13
C ALA A 70 -0.77 2.91 -13.15
N GLY A 71 -0.41 1.87 -12.39
CA GLY A 71 0.70 1.91 -11.44
C GLY A 71 0.34 2.38 -10.02
N VAL A 72 -0.93 2.37 -9.62
CA VAL A 72 -1.33 2.65 -8.22
C VAL A 72 -0.83 1.54 -7.32
N VAL A 73 0.21 1.82 -6.53
CA VAL A 73 0.90 0.79 -5.71
C VAL A 73 -0.01 0.11 -4.69
N PRO A 74 -0.88 0.81 -3.95
CA PRO A 74 -1.86 0.15 -3.10
C PRO A 74 -2.80 -0.80 -3.84
N ALA A 75 -3.19 -0.52 -5.08
CA ALA A 75 -4.01 -1.43 -5.90
C ALA A 75 -3.24 -2.69 -6.31
N ILE A 76 -1.97 -2.54 -6.70
CA ILE A 76 -1.07 -3.65 -7.01
C ILE A 76 -0.96 -4.58 -5.78
N PHE A 77 -0.74 -4.01 -4.60
CA PHE A 77 -0.69 -4.78 -3.34
C PHE A 77 -2.01 -5.51 -3.06
N ARG A 78 -3.17 -4.85 -3.23
CA ARG A 78 -4.49 -5.45 -3.04
C ARG A 78 -4.71 -6.65 -3.96
N LEU A 79 -4.33 -6.56 -5.23
CA LEU A 79 -4.41 -7.69 -6.16
C LEU A 79 -3.52 -8.86 -5.71
N GLY A 80 -2.31 -8.60 -5.23
CA GLY A 80 -1.48 -9.63 -4.61
C GLY A 80 -2.22 -10.39 -3.50
N THR A 81 -2.91 -9.66 -2.63
CA THR A 81 -3.73 -10.25 -1.56
C THR A 81 -4.92 -11.05 -2.09
N PHE A 82 -5.56 -10.60 -3.17
CA PHE A 82 -6.68 -11.30 -3.80
C PHE A 82 -6.24 -12.66 -4.34
N TYR A 83 -5.11 -12.72 -5.04
CA TYR A 83 -4.57 -13.98 -5.55
C TYR A 83 -3.99 -14.89 -4.45
N GLU A 84 -3.37 -14.32 -3.42
CA GLU A 84 -2.87 -15.09 -2.28
C GLU A 84 -4.00 -15.81 -1.52
N LYS A 85 -5.12 -15.11 -1.31
CA LYS A 85 -6.26 -15.63 -0.55
C LYS A 85 -7.33 -16.30 -1.40
N GLY A 86 -7.30 -16.14 -2.71
CA GLY A 86 -8.36 -16.60 -3.61
C GLY A 86 -9.65 -15.79 -3.47
N LEU A 87 -9.54 -14.47 -3.31
CA LEU A 87 -10.70 -13.58 -3.20
C LEU A 87 -11.20 -13.20 -4.60
N SER A 88 -12.37 -13.68 -5.01
CA SER A 88 -12.95 -13.43 -6.34
C SER A 88 -12.09 -13.91 -7.53
N VAL A 89 -10.92 -14.46 -7.26
CA VAL A 89 -10.02 -15.06 -8.25
C VAL A 89 -9.56 -16.43 -7.75
N LYS A 90 -9.16 -17.32 -8.66
CA LYS A 90 -8.54 -18.57 -8.24
C LYS A 90 -7.23 -18.26 -7.48
N LYS A 91 -7.08 -18.87 -6.29
CA LYS A 91 -5.86 -18.74 -5.49
C LYS A 91 -4.64 -19.14 -6.33
N ASP A 92 -3.64 -18.25 -6.39
CA ASP A 92 -2.42 -18.45 -7.16
C ASP A 92 -1.26 -17.71 -6.49
N ALA A 93 -0.37 -18.47 -5.83
CA ALA A 93 0.77 -17.91 -5.12
C ALA A 93 1.82 -17.28 -6.07
N ASP A 94 1.96 -17.77 -7.30
CA ASP A 94 2.92 -17.22 -8.27
C ASP A 94 2.43 -15.88 -8.81
N ILE A 95 1.13 -15.73 -9.03
CA ILE A 95 0.54 -14.45 -9.40
C ILE A 95 0.63 -13.47 -8.22
N ALA A 96 0.27 -13.90 -7.01
CA ALA A 96 0.41 -13.09 -5.81
C ALA A 96 1.84 -12.58 -5.63
N ARG A 97 2.84 -13.47 -5.80
CA ARG A 97 4.27 -13.14 -5.75
C ARG A 97 4.65 -12.04 -6.74
N ARG A 98 4.17 -12.09 -7.97
CA ARG A 98 4.45 -11.07 -8.99
C ARG A 98 3.90 -9.70 -8.59
N TYR A 99 2.66 -9.65 -8.11
CA TYR A 99 2.07 -8.40 -7.64
C TYR A 99 2.78 -7.85 -6.40
N TYR A 100 3.11 -8.71 -5.43
CA TYR A 100 3.87 -8.26 -4.26
C TYR A 100 5.28 -7.80 -4.63
N ALA A 101 5.98 -8.49 -5.54
CA ALA A 101 7.29 -8.05 -6.02
C ALA A 101 7.21 -6.66 -6.67
N GLN A 102 6.24 -6.45 -7.56
CA GLN A 102 6.03 -5.16 -8.21
C GLN A 102 5.76 -4.03 -7.20
N ALA A 103 4.94 -4.26 -6.18
CA ALA A 103 4.67 -3.28 -5.13
C ALA A 103 5.89 -3.07 -4.20
N ALA A 104 6.63 -4.15 -3.89
CA ALA A 104 7.82 -4.12 -3.05
C ALA A 104 8.97 -3.34 -3.72
N GLU A 105 9.19 -3.53 -5.01
CA GLU A 105 10.18 -2.78 -5.81
C GLU A 105 9.88 -1.28 -5.84
N ARG A 106 8.61 -0.90 -5.73
CA ARG A 106 8.15 0.48 -5.60
C ARG A 106 8.28 1.02 -4.17
N GLY A 107 8.68 0.19 -3.19
CA GLY A 107 8.94 0.60 -1.81
C GLY A 107 7.85 0.25 -0.80
N SER A 108 6.83 -0.54 -1.17
CA SER A 108 5.77 -0.97 -0.25
C SER A 108 6.30 -1.95 0.80
N ALA A 109 6.43 -1.50 2.04
CA ALA A 109 6.90 -2.33 3.15
C ALA A 109 5.95 -3.51 3.43
N LYS A 110 4.64 -3.34 3.27
CA LYS A 110 3.65 -4.42 3.40
C LYS A 110 3.85 -5.48 2.32
N ALA A 111 4.12 -5.06 1.07
CA ALA A 111 4.38 -5.98 -0.02
C ALA A 111 5.72 -6.73 0.16
N MET A 112 6.76 -6.05 0.66
CA MET A 112 8.03 -6.69 1.02
C MET A 112 7.84 -7.77 2.07
N HIS A 113 7.04 -7.51 3.12
CA HIS A 113 6.70 -8.50 4.14
C HIS A 113 5.97 -9.71 3.53
N ASN A 114 4.88 -9.48 2.78
CA ASN A 114 4.11 -10.58 2.21
C ASN A 114 4.91 -11.40 1.20
N LEU A 115 5.77 -10.76 0.41
CA LEU A 115 6.68 -11.45 -0.50
C LEU A 115 7.67 -12.34 0.27
N ALA A 116 8.22 -11.84 1.39
CA ALA A 116 9.10 -12.61 2.25
C ALA A 116 8.39 -13.83 2.87
N VAL A 117 7.13 -13.66 3.30
CA VAL A 117 6.31 -14.77 3.80
C VAL A 117 6.07 -15.83 2.74
N LEU A 118 5.71 -15.43 1.50
CA LEU A 118 5.54 -16.36 0.39
C LEU A 118 6.84 -17.11 0.05
N ASP A 119 8.00 -16.44 0.16
CA ASP A 119 9.30 -17.05 -0.08
C ASP A 119 9.66 -18.03 1.04
N ALA A 120 9.35 -17.71 2.30
CA ALA A 120 9.58 -18.58 3.44
C ALA A 120 8.65 -19.80 3.46
N ASP A 121 7.41 -19.66 3.02
CA ASP A 121 6.43 -20.75 2.89
C ASP A 121 6.72 -21.63 1.67
N GLY A 122 7.30 -21.05 0.62
CA GLY A 122 7.71 -21.74 -0.59
C GLY A 122 6.59 -22.05 -1.58
N GLY A 123 5.33 -21.82 -1.25
CA GLY A 123 4.18 -21.97 -2.15
C GLY A 123 4.11 -23.34 -2.86
N GLY A 124 4.52 -24.42 -2.18
CA GLY A 124 4.58 -25.78 -2.75
C GLY A 124 5.86 -26.09 -3.57
N LYS A 125 6.77 -25.15 -3.74
CA LYS A 125 8.04 -25.29 -4.48
C LYS A 125 9.27 -25.42 -3.58
N GLY A 126 9.06 -25.40 -2.27
CA GLY A 126 10.11 -25.38 -1.25
C GLY A 126 10.48 -23.94 -0.82
N ALA A 127 10.79 -23.81 0.46
CA ALA A 127 11.12 -22.53 1.07
C ALA A 127 12.42 -21.93 0.51
N ASN A 128 12.38 -20.65 0.20
CA ASN A 128 13.55 -19.85 -0.18
C ASN A 128 13.87 -18.83 0.92
N TYR A 129 14.46 -19.33 2.01
CA TYR A 129 14.80 -18.47 3.16
C TYR A 129 15.85 -17.41 2.85
N LYS A 130 16.71 -17.61 1.84
CA LYS A 130 17.68 -16.60 1.40
C LYS A 130 16.95 -15.39 0.80
N SER A 131 15.98 -15.61 -0.07
CA SER A 131 15.16 -14.54 -0.62
C SER A 131 14.27 -13.91 0.47
N ALA A 132 13.64 -14.75 1.30
CA ALA A 132 12.80 -14.28 2.40
C ALA A 132 13.56 -13.34 3.35
N SER A 133 14.80 -13.68 3.71
CA SER A 133 15.62 -12.84 4.60
C SER A 133 15.91 -11.46 4.01
N ILE A 134 16.11 -11.37 2.71
CA ILE A 134 16.34 -10.09 2.01
C ILE A 134 15.10 -9.21 2.08
N TRP A 135 13.92 -9.78 1.79
CA TRP A 135 12.68 -9.04 1.80
C TRP A 135 12.19 -8.71 3.21
N PHE A 136 12.34 -9.63 4.18
CA PHE A 136 12.10 -9.31 5.60
C PHE A 136 13.00 -8.19 6.08
N ARG A 137 14.30 -8.16 5.69
CA ARG A 137 15.22 -7.07 6.04
C ARG A 137 14.70 -5.74 5.52
N LYS A 138 14.35 -5.64 4.25
CA LYS A 138 13.83 -4.41 3.65
C LYS A 138 12.55 -3.90 4.31
N ALA A 139 11.64 -4.82 4.71
CA ALA A 139 10.42 -4.47 5.42
C ALA A 139 10.71 -4.08 6.89
N ALA A 140 11.63 -4.80 7.56
CA ALA A 140 12.05 -4.53 8.94
C ALA A 140 12.76 -3.17 9.07
N ASP A 141 13.60 -2.81 8.09
CA ASP A 141 14.24 -1.50 8.02
C ASP A 141 13.21 -0.36 7.88
N ARG A 142 12.01 -0.65 7.35
CA ARG A 142 10.86 0.28 7.27
C ARG A 142 9.90 0.17 8.46
N GLY A 143 10.30 -0.53 9.51
CA GLY A 143 9.57 -0.60 10.78
C GLY A 143 8.44 -1.63 10.82
N VAL A 144 8.35 -2.57 9.87
CA VAL A 144 7.33 -3.64 9.93
C VAL A 144 7.65 -4.62 11.05
N ALA A 145 6.87 -4.61 12.14
CA ALA A 145 7.11 -5.40 13.34
C ALA A 145 7.16 -6.91 13.07
N ASP A 146 6.23 -7.45 12.28
CA ASP A 146 6.21 -8.87 11.90
C ASP A 146 7.46 -9.28 11.12
N SER A 147 7.99 -8.39 10.29
CA SER A 147 9.25 -8.62 9.57
C SER A 147 10.44 -8.57 10.49
N GLN A 148 10.45 -7.67 11.48
CA GLN A 148 11.49 -7.61 12.51
C GLN A 148 11.50 -8.90 13.34
N PHE A 149 10.33 -9.38 13.75
CA PHE A 149 10.20 -10.66 14.45
C PHE A 149 10.75 -11.84 13.62
N ASN A 150 10.28 -11.98 12.38
CA ASN A 150 10.74 -13.08 11.50
C ASN A 150 12.24 -13.01 11.24
N LEU A 151 12.77 -11.82 11.00
CA LEU A 151 14.20 -11.63 10.78
C LEU A 151 15.01 -11.98 12.03
N GLY A 152 14.50 -11.66 13.23
CA GLY A 152 15.07 -12.08 14.51
C GLY A 152 15.17 -13.60 14.62
N ILE A 153 14.15 -14.35 14.18
CA ILE A 153 14.17 -15.82 14.12
C ILE A 153 15.24 -16.32 13.14
N LEU A 154 15.28 -15.75 11.93
CA LEU A 154 16.25 -16.18 10.91
C LEU A 154 17.68 -16.01 11.40
N TYR A 155 18.02 -14.87 12.03
CA TYR A 155 19.34 -14.64 12.59
C TYR A 155 19.65 -15.51 13.81
N ALA A 156 18.66 -15.80 14.68
CA ALA A 156 18.85 -16.68 15.82
C ALA A 156 19.23 -18.10 15.40
N ARG A 157 18.72 -18.57 14.27
CA ARG A 157 18.88 -19.96 13.79
C ARG A 157 19.87 -20.12 12.63
N GLY A 158 20.31 -19.05 12.00
CA GLY A 158 21.14 -19.12 10.80
C GLY A 158 20.38 -19.67 9.58
N ILE A 159 19.08 -19.34 9.44
CA ILE A 159 18.25 -19.83 8.34
C ILE A 159 18.18 -18.77 7.24
N GLY A 160 18.73 -19.07 6.08
CA GLY A 160 18.82 -18.13 4.94
C GLY A 160 19.80 -16.98 5.13
N VAL A 161 20.37 -16.85 6.32
CA VAL A 161 21.41 -15.88 6.72
C VAL A 161 22.43 -16.59 7.62
N GLU A 162 23.61 -16.02 7.77
CA GLU A 162 24.55 -16.45 8.81
C GLU A 162 23.97 -16.16 10.20
N GLN A 163 24.15 -17.10 11.15
CA GLN A 163 23.67 -16.92 12.51
C GLN A 163 24.34 -15.70 13.15
N ASN A 164 23.52 -14.81 13.71
CA ASN A 164 23.97 -13.62 14.41
C ASN A 164 23.02 -13.26 15.56
N LEU A 165 23.44 -13.57 16.78
CA LEU A 165 22.63 -13.34 17.96
C LEU A 165 22.47 -11.85 18.28
N ALA A 166 23.44 -10.99 17.95
CA ALA A 166 23.35 -9.56 18.16
C ALA A 166 22.29 -8.93 17.22
N GLU A 167 22.27 -9.34 15.95
CA GLU A 167 21.20 -8.95 15.01
C GLU A 167 19.86 -9.51 15.47
N SER A 168 19.78 -10.78 15.90
CA SER A 168 18.56 -11.36 16.43
C SER A 168 18.01 -10.56 17.62
N PHE A 169 18.88 -10.21 18.58
CA PHE A 169 18.51 -9.38 19.73
C PHE A 169 17.97 -8.02 19.30
N LYS A 170 18.63 -7.35 18.35
CA LYS A 170 18.20 -6.05 17.81
C LYS A 170 16.79 -6.16 17.23
N TRP A 171 16.55 -7.11 16.34
CA TRP A 171 15.28 -7.20 15.63
C TRP A 171 14.13 -7.62 16.54
N PHE A 172 14.34 -8.56 17.48
CA PHE A 172 13.35 -8.85 18.50
C PHE A 172 13.07 -7.66 19.43
N SER A 173 14.09 -6.86 19.76
CA SER A 173 13.90 -5.67 20.60
C SER A 173 13.02 -4.63 19.90
N LEU A 174 13.23 -4.39 18.60
CA LEU A 174 12.45 -3.45 17.81
C LEU A 174 10.99 -3.92 17.64
N ALA A 175 10.76 -5.21 17.41
CA ALA A 175 9.41 -5.78 17.36
C ALA A 175 8.71 -5.68 18.72
N ALA A 176 9.41 -6.01 19.81
CA ALA A 176 8.89 -5.91 21.17
C ALA A 176 8.49 -4.48 21.55
N ALA A 177 9.26 -3.48 21.11
CA ALA A 177 8.95 -2.07 21.33
C ALA A 177 7.64 -1.63 20.63
N GLN A 178 7.19 -2.37 19.63
CA GLN A 178 5.91 -2.17 18.96
C GLN A 178 4.75 -3.01 19.56
N GLY A 179 5.00 -3.68 20.69
CA GLY A 179 3.97 -4.42 21.42
C GLY A 179 3.98 -5.93 21.19
N ASP A 180 4.93 -6.49 20.45
CA ASP A 180 5.05 -7.94 20.27
C ASP A 180 5.64 -8.59 21.53
N ALA A 181 4.78 -9.23 22.34
CA ALA A 181 5.17 -9.89 23.59
C ALA A 181 6.05 -11.14 23.36
N ASP A 182 5.86 -11.86 22.24
CA ASP A 182 6.69 -13.00 21.86
C ASP A 182 8.11 -12.56 21.51
N ALA A 183 8.23 -11.47 20.78
CA ALA A 183 9.51 -10.86 20.50
C ALA A 183 10.25 -10.48 21.79
N GLY A 184 9.53 -9.93 22.78
CA GLY A 184 10.08 -9.61 24.09
C GLY A 184 10.68 -10.83 24.80
N ARG A 185 9.95 -11.95 24.84
CA ARG A 185 10.44 -13.21 25.42
C ARG A 185 11.68 -13.75 24.70
N LYS A 186 11.63 -13.76 23.37
CA LYS A 186 12.76 -14.22 22.55
C LYS A 186 14.00 -13.32 22.69
N ARG A 187 13.80 -12.00 22.74
CA ARG A 187 14.87 -11.03 23.02
C ARG A 187 15.59 -11.37 24.33
N ASP A 188 14.82 -11.62 25.41
CA ASP A 188 15.39 -11.89 26.73
C ASP A 188 16.17 -13.23 26.77
N ASP A 189 15.73 -14.22 26.01
CA ASP A 189 16.45 -15.49 25.88
C ASP A 189 17.74 -15.33 25.05
N ILE A 190 17.73 -14.53 24.00
CA ILE A 190 18.95 -14.20 23.21
C ILE A 190 19.92 -13.39 24.07
N ALA A 191 19.44 -12.45 24.89
CA ALA A 191 20.31 -11.63 25.75
C ALA A 191 21.17 -12.46 26.70
N LYS A 192 20.66 -13.58 27.21
CA LYS A 192 21.41 -14.51 28.09
C LYS A 192 22.57 -15.22 27.39
N ARG A 193 22.59 -15.22 26.06
CA ARG A 193 23.58 -15.93 25.23
C ARG A 193 24.61 -14.98 24.62
N LEU A 194 24.43 -13.67 24.76
CA LEU A 194 25.34 -12.63 24.27
C LEU A 194 26.39 -12.30 25.34
N ASP A 195 27.61 -12.08 24.92
CA ASP A 195 28.61 -11.42 25.75
C ASP A 195 28.28 -9.92 25.95
N ALA A 196 28.91 -9.31 26.96
CA ALA A 196 28.62 -7.94 27.35
C ALA A 196 28.93 -6.92 26.23
N GLN A 197 29.96 -7.16 25.43
CA GLN A 197 30.35 -6.26 24.34
C GLN A 197 29.34 -6.34 23.19
N SER A 198 28.98 -7.54 22.76
CA SER A 198 27.97 -7.77 21.72
C SER A 198 26.60 -7.24 22.13
N LEU A 199 26.22 -7.41 23.39
CA LEU A 199 24.96 -6.87 23.92
C LEU A 199 24.96 -5.33 23.92
N ALA A 200 26.05 -4.70 24.33
CA ALA A 200 26.18 -3.24 24.32
C ALA A 200 26.12 -2.67 22.89
N ALA A 201 26.80 -3.31 21.93
CA ALA A 201 26.75 -2.91 20.53
C ALA A 201 25.33 -3.03 19.94
N ALA A 202 24.63 -4.14 20.25
CA ALA A 202 23.25 -4.35 19.80
C ALA A 202 22.29 -3.30 20.39
N LYS A 203 22.44 -2.96 21.68
CA LYS A 203 21.65 -1.88 22.33
C LYS A 203 21.89 -0.52 21.67
N LEU A 204 23.12 -0.19 21.32
CA LEU A 204 23.44 1.04 20.60
C LEU A 204 22.77 1.05 19.21
N ALA A 205 22.82 -0.05 18.49
CA ALA A 205 22.17 -0.20 17.18
C ALA A 205 20.63 -0.04 17.25
N ILE A 206 20.00 -0.44 18.37
CA ILE A 206 18.57 -0.21 18.62
C ILE A 206 18.29 1.26 18.87
N GLN A 207 19.09 1.91 19.72
CA GLN A 207 18.92 3.33 20.06
C GLN A 207 19.07 4.27 18.87
N THR A 208 19.92 3.89 17.91
CA THR A 208 20.20 4.68 16.70
C THR A 208 19.32 4.25 15.51
N PHE A 209 18.48 3.23 15.67
CA PHE A 209 17.61 2.78 14.59
C PHE A 209 16.55 3.82 14.27
N THR A 210 16.49 4.20 13.01
CA THR A 210 15.42 5.04 12.47
C THR A 210 14.82 4.32 11.26
N PRO A 211 13.50 4.06 11.24
CA PRO A 211 12.86 3.41 10.10
C PRO A 211 13.06 4.21 8.81
N GLU A 212 13.36 3.52 7.72
CA GLU A 212 13.38 4.11 6.39
C GLU A 212 11.97 4.56 5.97
N PRO A 213 11.81 5.78 5.46
CA PRO A 213 10.52 6.24 4.98
C PRO A 213 10.07 5.45 3.73
N GLN A 214 8.77 5.26 3.59
CA GLN A 214 8.18 4.78 2.36
C GLN A 214 7.85 5.97 1.45
N PRO A 215 7.91 5.81 0.11
CA PRO A 215 7.42 6.82 -0.81
C PRO A 215 5.93 7.11 -0.56
N ASP A 216 5.52 8.36 -0.70
CA ASP A 216 4.14 8.77 -0.38
C ASP A 216 3.10 8.07 -1.26
N ASP A 217 3.37 7.92 -2.55
CA ASP A 217 2.50 7.25 -3.54
C ASP A 217 2.33 5.73 -3.30
N VAL A 218 3.12 5.16 -2.41
CA VAL A 218 3.04 3.76 -1.98
C VAL A 218 2.08 3.58 -0.81
N VAL A 219 1.95 4.60 0.01
CA VAL A 219 1.14 4.58 1.24
C VAL A 219 -0.20 5.27 1.02
N ASN A 220 -0.18 6.39 0.31
CA ASN A 220 -1.33 7.24 0.10
C ASN A 220 -1.74 7.28 -1.38
N VAL A 221 -3.04 7.17 -1.61
CA VAL A 221 -3.62 7.45 -2.93
C VAL A 221 -4.26 8.83 -2.86
N ALA A 222 -3.76 9.75 -3.68
CA ALA A 222 -4.20 11.14 -3.63
C ALA A 222 -5.71 11.26 -3.94
N ALA A 223 -6.46 11.82 -3.00
CA ALA A 223 -7.84 12.25 -3.21
C ALA A 223 -7.86 13.74 -3.61
N PRO A 224 -8.92 14.22 -4.26
CA PRO A 224 -9.08 15.65 -4.53
C PRO A 224 -9.19 16.43 -3.23
N ALA A 225 -8.90 17.74 -3.30
CA ALA A 225 -9.13 18.66 -2.18
C ALA A 225 -10.61 18.59 -1.75
N GLY A 226 -10.83 18.29 -0.46
CA GLY A 226 -12.17 18.04 0.08
C GLY A 226 -12.61 16.57 0.07
N GLY A 227 -11.82 15.66 -0.49
CA GLY A 227 -12.11 14.22 -0.55
C GLY A 227 -13.06 13.81 -1.67
N TRP A 228 -13.27 12.49 -1.80
CA TRP A 228 -14.10 11.90 -2.85
C TRP A 228 -15.61 12.12 -2.66
N ASP A 229 -16.05 12.43 -1.45
CA ASP A 229 -17.47 12.65 -1.12
C ASP A 229 -17.85 14.14 -1.10
N SER A 230 -16.93 15.04 -1.52
CA SER A 230 -17.21 16.46 -1.64
C SER A 230 -18.27 16.75 -2.71
N ALA A 231 -18.97 17.88 -2.57
CA ALA A 231 -19.83 18.37 -3.62
C ALA A 231 -19.00 18.73 -4.87
N PRO A 232 -19.51 18.52 -6.09
CA PRO A 232 -18.83 18.97 -7.29
C PRO A 232 -18.60 20.47 -7.23
N ALA A 233 -17.44 20.93 -7.69
CA ALA A 233 -17.16 22.35 -7.81
C ALA A 233 -18.26 23.01 -8.66
N PRO A 234 -18.77 24.20 -8.28
CA PRO A 234 -19.75 24.90 -9.08
C PRO A 234 -19.17 25.08 -10.50
N ALA A 235 -19.97 24.75 -11.51
CA ALA A 235 -19.57 24.96 -12.89
C ALA A 235 -19.24 26.45 -13.05
N THR A 236 -17.99 26.75 -13.39
CA THR A 236 -17.60 28.14 -13.72
C THR A 236 -18.38 28.53 -14.96
N GLY A 237 -19.49 29.22 -14.76
CA GLY A 237 -20.29 29.75 -15.83
C GLY A 237 -19.40 30.64 -16.71
N LYS A 238 -19.50 30.49 -18.01
CA LYS A 238 -18.94 31.47 -18.95
C LYS A 238 -19.35 32.87 -18.49
N PRO A 239 -18.46 33.88 -18.54
CA PRO A 239 -18.79 35.24 -18.20
C PRO A 239 -20.01 35.64 -19.06
N GLY A 240 -21.12 35.92 -18.39
CA GLY A 240 -22.33 36.37 -19.06
C GLY A 240 -22.04 37.60 -19.90
N ALA A 241 -22.50 37.59 -21.16
CA ALA A 241 -22.43 38.72 -22.04
C ALA A 241 -23.04 39.94 -21.32
N LYS A 242 -22.31 41.06 -21.31
CA LYS A 242 -22.79 42.34 -20.79
C LYS A 242 -24.12 42.69 -21.45
N PRO A 243 -25.14 43.16 -20.69
CA PRO A 243 -26.36 43.67 -21.29
C PRO A 243 -26.00 44.88 -22.16
N ALA A 244 -26.50 44.89 -23.40
CA ALA A 244 -26.36 46.02 -24.32
C ALA A 244 -27.01 47.26 -23.71
N ALA A 245 -26.28 48.35 -23.70
CA ALA A 245 -26.76 49.63 -23.23
C ALA A 245 -27.97 50.12 -24.08
N SER A 246 -29.12 50.23 -23.47
CA SER A 246 -30.33 50.86 -24.06
C SER A 246 -30.04 52.33 -24.31
N LYS A 247 -30.06 52.74 -25.57
CA LYS A 247 -30.04 54.17 -25.98
C LYS A 247 -31.38 54.82 -25.55
N ARG A 248 -31.31 55.68 -24.58
CA ARG A 248 -32.42 56.63 -24.30
C ARG A 248 -32.43 57.68 -25.40
N THR A 249 -33.48 57.68 -26.23
CA THR A 249 -33.85 58.78 -27.09
C THR A 249 -34.43 59.90 -26.23
N ALA A 250 -33.80 61.08 -26.25
CA ALA A 250 -34.36 62.28 -25.71
C ALA A 250 -35.42 62.81 -26.69
N ALA A 251 -36.63 62.97 -26.24
CA ALA A 251 -37.68 63.80 -26.92
C ALA A 251 -37.66 65.18 -26.31
N VAL A 252 -37.46 66.15 -27.19
CA VAL A 252 -37.60 67.56 -26.92
C VAL A 252 -39.12 67.89 -27.04
N ASN A 253 -39.69 68.51 -26.01
CA ASN A 253 -40.46 69.73 -26.06
C ASN A 253 -40.72 70.21 -24.63
#